data_f2525232678f84f66e6a7931d714c0e7
#
_entry.id   f2525232678f84f66e6a7931d714c0e7
#
_cell.length_a   1.000
_cell.length_b   1.000
_cell.length_c   1.000
_cell.angle_alpha   90.00
_cell.angle_beta   90.00
_cell.angle_gamma   90.00
#
_symmetry.space_group_name_H-M   'P 1'
#
loop_
_entity.id
_entity.type
_entity.pdbx_description
1 polymer ?
#
loop_
_entity_poly.entity_id
_entity_poly.type
_entity_poly.pdbx_seq_one_letter_code
_entity_poly.pdbx_strand_id
1 'polypeptide(L)'
;MIIQPDKETCNVNDLFYESEKNRIDMLNREFFHDIELTKKENDVLVWLCGWDECTIEAIVDVFRKIKNQKKEKLEKIRKNERY
;
A
#
# COMPACT_ATOMS: atom_id res chain seq x y z
N MET A 1 -1.53 3.88 -9.24
CA MET A 1 -1.66 4.65 -8.01
C MET A 1 -3.04 4.46 -7.41
N ILE A 2 -3.12 4.39 -6.09
CA ILE A 2 -4.43 4.22 -5.44
C ILE A 2 -5.21 5.52 -5.52
N ILE A 3 -6.48 5.42 -5.90
CA ILE A 3 -7.36 6.58 -6.00
C ILE A 3 -8.50 6.41 -5.02
N GLN A 4 -8.59 7.32 -4.07
CA GLN A 4 -9.64 7.28 -3.08
C GLN A 4 -10.96 7.75 -3.67
N PRO A 5 -12.08 7.05 -3.43
CA PRO A 5 -13.38 7.53 -3.92
C PRO A 5 -13.75 8.84 -3.27
N ASP A 6 -14.65 9.57 -3.91
CA ASP A 6 -15.11 10.83 -3.34
C ASP A 6 -15.85 10.58 -2.04
N LYS A 7 -15.70 11.51 -1.12
CA LYS A 7 -16.34 11.39 0.17
C LYS A 7 -17.84 11.24 0.06
N GLU A 8 -18.44 11.90 -0.91
CA GLU A 8 -19.88 11.85 -1.09
C GLU A 8 -20.39 10.46 -1.41
N THR A 9 -19.57 9.65 -2.08
CA THR A 9 -19.99 8.30 -2.41
C THR A 9 -19.64 7.30 -1.33
N CYS A 10 -18.71 7.65 -0.44
CA CYS A 10 -18.29 6.73 0.61
C CYS A 10 -19.16 6.75 1.84
N ASN A 11 -19.86 7.86 2.07
CA ASN A 11 -20.74 7.98 3.23
C ASN A 11 -20.06 7.65 4.55
N VAL A 12 -18.85 8.14 4.74
CA VAL A 12 -18.11 7.96 6.00
C VAL A 12 -17.89 9.31 6.64
N ASN A 13 -17.52 9.33 7.93
CA ASN A 13 -17.31 10.60 8.59
C ASN A 13 -15.99 11.23 8.15
N ASP A 14 -15.86 12.52 8.43
CA ASP A 14 -14.71 13.29 7.96
C ASP A 14 -13.38 12.79 8.49
N LEU A 15 -13.34 12.43 9.75
CA LEU A 15 -12.09 11.97 10.35
C LEU A 15 -11.62 10.67 9.74
N PHE A 16 -12.55 9.77 9.50
CA PHE A 16 -12.22 8.50 8.88
C PHE A 16 -11.71 8.72 7.47
N TYR A 17 -12.38 9.57 6.71
CA TYR A 17 -12.00 9.85 5.33
C TYR A 17 -10.59 10.45 5.26
N GLU A 18 -10.29 11.37 6.16
CA GLU A 18 -8.97 11.99 6.19
C GLU A 18 -7.89 11.01 6.59
N SER A 19 -8.16 10.15 7.55
CA SER A 19 -7.20 9.12 7.94
C SER A 19 -6.90 8.18 6.79
N GLU A 20 -7.95 7.76 6.10
CA GLU A 20 -7.80 6.89 4.96
C GLU A 20 -6.99 7.57 3.87
N LYS A 21 -7.28 8.84 3.62
CA LYS A 21 -6.56 9.60 2.62
C LYS A 21 -5.07 9.68 2.94
N ASN A 22 -4.75 9.91 4.20
CA ASN A 22 -3.35 9.99 4.61
C ASN A 22 -2.61 8.68 4.37
N ARG A 23 -3.26 7.57 4.66
CA ARG A 23 -2.66 6.27 4.43
C ARG A 23 -2.48 5.99 2.95
N ILE A 24 -3.48 6.35 2.15
CA ILE A 24 -3.39 6.19 0.70
C ILE A 24 -2.26 7.04 0.15
N ASP A 25 -2.14 8.28 0.60
CA ASP A 25 -1.07 9.16 0.14
C ASP A 25 0.30 8.60 0.49
N MET A 26 0.44 8.04 1.68
CA MET A 26 1.70 7.45 2.09
C MET A 26 2.05 6.25 1.21
N LEU A 27 1.10 5.37 0.97
CA LEU A 27 1.34 4.19 0.15
C LEU A 27 1.66 4.56 -1.29
N ASN A 28 0.96 5.55 -1.83
CA ASN A 28 1.24 6.01 -3.17
C ASN A 28 2.65 6.57 -3.26
N ARG A 29 3.04 7.36 -2.28
CA ARG A 29 4.36 7.98 -2.29
C ARG A 29 5.47 6.94 -2.22
N GLU A 30 5.27 5.90 -1.43
CA GLU A 30 6.31 4.91 -1.25
C GLU A 30 6.31 3.77 -2.26
N PHE A 31 5.13 3.33 -2.69
CA PHE A 31 5.05 2.09 -3.47
C PHE A 31 4.30 2.17 -4.78
N PHE A 32 3.28 2.99 -4.86
CA PHE A 32 2.35 2.92 -5.99
C PHE A 32 2.32 4.11 -6.92
N HIS A 33 3.23 5.05 -6.78
CA HIS A 33 3.13 6.30 -7.55
C HIS A 33 3.25 6.09 -9.06
N ASP A 34 3.96 5.06 -9.50
CA ASP A 34 4.11 4.79 -10.92
C ASP A 34 3.40 3.52 -11.37
N ILE A 35 2.49 3.01 -10.59
CA ILE A 35 1.85 1.74 -10.87
C ILE A 35 0.40 1.97 -11.27
N GLU A 36 0.01 1.35 -12.39
CA GLU A 36 -1.38 1.38 -12.80
C GLU A 36 -2.12 0.23 -12.14
N LEU A 37 -3.25 0.53 -11.56
CA LEU A 37 -4.05 -0.48 -10.87
C LEU A 37 -5.36 -0.70 -11.59
N THR A 38 -5.82 -1.94 -11.63
CA THR A 38 -7.16 -2.22 -12.14
C THR A 38 -8.17 -1.70 -11.13
N LYS A 39 -9.42 -1.60 -11.53
CA LYS A 39 -10.46 -1.14 -10.63
C LYS A 39 -10.54 -2.04 -9.40
N LYS A 40 -10.46 -3.35 -9.61
CA LYS A 40 -10.54 -4.29 -8.50
C LYS A 40 -9.38 -4.11 -7.53
N GLU A 41 -8.18 -3.96 -8.06
CA GLU A 41 -7.01 -3.76 -7.24
C GLU A 41 -7.12 -2.47 -6.43
N ASN A 42 -7.56 -1.41 -7.09
CA ASN A 42 -7.75 -0.14 -6.41
C ASN A 42 -8.79 -0.25 -5.29
N ASP A 43 -9.90 -0.91 -5.57
CA ASP A 43 -10.96 -1.07 -4.57
C ASP A 43 -10.46 -1.83 -3.34
N VAL A 44 -9.68 -2.88 -3.55
CA VAL A 44 -9.15 -3.67 -2.46
C VAL A 44 -8.16 -2.85 -1.62
N LEU A 45 -7.32 -2.08 -2.29
CA LEU A 45 -6.33 -1.27 -1.57
C LEU A 45 -6.99 -0.13 -0.79
N VAL A 46 -8.03 0.46 -1.34
CA VAL A 46 -8.78 1.48 -0.61
C VAL A 46 -9.43 0.87 0.62
N TRP A 47 -10.03 -0.31 0.46
CA TRP A 47 -10.62 -1.03 1.57
C TRP A 47 -9.57 -1.31 2.66
N LEU A 48 -8.39 -1.74 2.24
CA LEU A 48 -7.32 -2.02 3.17
C LEU A 48 -6.91 -0.78 3.96
N CYS A 49 -6.88 0.36 3.32
CA CYS A 49 -6.48 1.60 3.98
C CYS A 49 -7.49 2.06 5.03
N GLY A 50 -8.66 1.45 5.06
CA GLY A 50 -9.65 1.75 6.08
C GLY A 50 -9.46 1.00 7.38
N TRP A 51 -8.46 0.10 7.46
CA TRP A 51 -8.20 -0.64 8.68
C TRP A 51 -7.44 0.22 9.68
N ASP A 52 -7.28 -0.31 10.87
CA ASP A 52 -6.63 0.46 11.93
C ASP A 52 -5.14 0.68 11.62
N GLU A 53 -4.56 1.60 12.36
CA GLU A 53 -3.19 1.99 12.12
C GLU A 53 -2.18 0.87 12.31
N CYS A 54 -2.40 0.04 13.31
CA CYS A 54 -1.48 -1.06 13.59
C CYS A 54 -1.43 -2.05 12.45
N THR A 55 -2.59 -2.37 11.88
CA THR A 55 -2.68 -3.29 10.77
C THR A 55 -1.98 -2.70 9.55
N ILE A 56 -2.22 -1.44 9.27
CA ILE A 56 -1.61 -0.77 8.13
C ILE A 56 -0.10 -0.69 8.29
N GLU A 57 0.37 -0.37 9.49
CA GLU A 57 1.81 -0.30 9.74
C GLU A 57 2.49 -1.64 9.51
N ALA A 58 1.85 -2.72 9.96
CA ALA A 58 2.42 -4.05 9.75
C ALA A 58 2.51 -4.38 8.27
N ILE A 59 1.48 -4.04 7.51
CA ILE A 59 1.47 -4.31 6.08
C ILE A 59 2.52 -3.47 5.36
N VAL A 60 2.65 -2.22 5.75
CA VAL A 60 3.66 -1.34 5.17
C VAL A 60 5.05 -1.88 5.44
N ASP A 61 5.28 -2.39 6.65
CA ASP A 61 6.56 -2.99 6.99
C ASP A 61 6.85 -4.18 6.10
N VAL A 62 5.85 -5.01 5.84
CA VAL A 62 6.02 -6.16 4.95
C VAL A 62 6.37 -5.67 3.53
N PHE A 63 5.68 -4.64 3.05
CA PHE A 63 5.97 -4.09 1.73
C PHE A 63 7.40 -3.57 1.66
N ARG A 64 7.85 -2.92 2.71
CA ARG A 64 9.22 -2.39 2.74
C ARG A 64 10.25 -3.52 2.72
N LYS A 65 9.95 -4.60 3.42
CA LYS A 65 10.83 -5.76 3.40
C LYS A 65 10.92 -6.37 2.01
N ILE A 66 9.79 -6.47 1.34
CA ILE A 66 9.77 -7.00 -0.02
C ILE A 66 10.57 -6.11 -0.95
N LYS A 67 10.36 -4.81 -0.83
CA LYS A 67 11.06 -3.84 -1.65
C LYS A 67 12.56 -3.91 -1.46
N ASN A 68 13.00 -4.01 -0.21
CA ASN A 68 14.42 -4.11 0.09
C ASN A 68 14.99 -5.44 -0.33
N GLN A 69 14.21 -6.51 -0.19
CA GLN A 69 14.66 -7.82 -0.59
C GLN A 69 14.90 -7.92 -2.07
N LYS A 70 14.17 -7.20 -2.87
CA LYS A 70 14.37 -7.20 -4.29
C LYS A 70 15.77 -6.74 -4.65
N LYS A 71 16.30 -5.76 -3.96
CA LYS A 71 17.64 -5.29 -4.17
C LYS A 71 18.65 -6.31 -3.72
N GLU A 72 18.45 -6.82 -2.53
CA GLU A 72 19.38 -7.81 -1.97
C GLU A 72 19.38 -9.10 -2.75
N LYS A 73 18.24 -9.45 -3.31
CA LYS A 73 18.14 -10.68 -4.04
C LYS A 73 19.02 -10.72 -5.26
N LEU A 74 19.20 -9.59 -5.90
CA LEU A 74 20.07 -9.53 -7.05
C LEU A 74 21.51 -9.87 -6.70
N GLU A 75 21.92 -9.54 -5.49
CA GLU A 75 23.25 -9.86 -5.05
C GLU A 75 23.33 -11.26 -4.48
N LYS A 76 22.31 -11.66 -3.75
CA LYS A 76 22.34 -12.95 -3.08
C LYS A 76 22.13 -14.14 -3.95
N ILE A 77 21.55 -13.96 -5.09
CA ILE A 77 21.32 -15.06 -6.00
C ILE A 77 22.60 -15.81 -6.30
N ARG A 78 23.71 -15.11 -6.36
CA ARG A 78 24.97 -15.76 -6.63
C ARG A 78 25.52 -16.54 -5.49
N LYS A 79 25.17 -16.20 -4.27
CA LYS A 79 25.74 -16.86 -3.14
C LYS A 79 24.91 -17.94 -2.59
N ASN A 80 23.63 -17.86 -2.79
CA ASN A 80 22.77 -18.76 -2.10
C ASN A 80 21.61 -19.18 -2.94
N GLU A 81 21.85 -20.15 -3.75
CA GLU A 81 20.85 -20.61 -4.62
C GLU A 81 20.00 -21.64 -4.06
N ARG A 82 20.10 -21.98 -2.85
CA ARG A 82 19.30 -22.96 -2.28
C ARG A 82 17.93 -22.58 -2.11
N TYR A 83 17.61 -21.62 -2.48
CA TYR A 83 16.28 -21.40 -2.30
C TYR A 83 15.83 -20.77 -3.37
#